data_2538d480db10e2105080c1bb8ca86e14
#
_entry.id   2538d480db10e2105080c1bb8ca86e14
#
_cell.length_a   1.000
_cell.length_b   1.000
_cell.length_c   1.000
_cell.angle_alpha   90.00
_cell.angle_beta   90.00
_cell.angle_gamma   90.00
#
_symmetry.space_group_name_H-M   'P 1'
#
loop_
_entity.id
_entity.type
_entity.pdbx_description
1 polymer ?
#
loop_
_entity_poly.entity_id
_entity_poly.type
_entity_poly.pdbx_seq_one_letter_code
_entity_poly.pdbx_strand_id
1 'polypeptide(L)'
;RQIAEQIANNMPSVYEVTRTRVENYGDGISIYMEAIINYGNNIIDVMQELKNKTKKEIEKQTAMNVLKVDLVAKGIHMEEE
;
A
#
# COMPACT_ATOMS: atom_id res chain seq x y z
N ARG A 1 4.69 0.98 -8.79
CA ARG A 1 3.25 0.99 -9.09
C ARG A 1 2.69 -0.42 -9.13
N GLN A 2 3.23 -1.25 -10.03
CA GLN A 2 2.76 -2.62 -10.12
C GLN A 2 3.11 -3.44 -8.89
N ILE A 3 4.22 -3.12 -8.25
CA ILE A 3 4.64 -3.82 -7.04
C ILE A 3 3.62 -3.59 -5.93
N ALA A 4 3.18 -2.35 -5.75
CA ALA A 4 2.19 -2.05 -4.71
C ALA A 4 0.88 -2.78 -4.97
N GLU A 5 0.46 -2.84 -6.23
CA GLU A 5 -0.77 -3.55 -6.58
C GLU A 5 -0.64 -5.04 -6.35
N GLN A 6 0.53 -5.61 -6.65
CA GLN A 6 0.76 -7.04 -6.41
C GLN A 6 0.76 -7.37 -4.92
N ILE A 7 1.34 -6.50 -4.11
CA ILE A 7 1.32 -6.69 -2.66
C ILE A 7 -0.12 -6.69 -2.16
N ALA A 8 -0.91 -5.72 -2.60
CA ALA A 8 -2.31 -5.62 -2.19
C ALA A 8 -3.10 -6.84 -2.63
N ASN A 9 -2.83 -7.37 -3.82
CA ASN A 9 -3.52 -8.55 -4.31
C ASN A 9 -3.26 -9.77 -3.45
N ASN A 10 -2.16 -9.78 -2.71
CA ASN A 10 -1.82 -10.88 -1.80
C ASN A 10 -2.27 -10.61 -0.37
N MET A 11 -3.02 -9.53 -0.14
CA MET A 11 -3.56 -9.20 1.18
C MET A 11 -5.09 -9.24 1.12
N PRO A 12 -5.72 -10.30 1.64
CA PRO A 12 -7.18 -10.40 1.55
C PRO A 12 -7.91 -9.26 2.23
N SER A 13 -7.26 -8.58 3.19
CA SER A 13 -7.88 -7.46 3.89
C SER A 13 -7.91 -6.19 3.06
N VAL A 14 -7.20 -6.14 1.94
CA VAL A 14 -7.18 -4.99 1.04
C VAL A 14 -8.01 -5.31 -0.18
N TYR A 15 -9.03 -4.49 -0.43
CA TYR A 15 -9.89 -4.69 -1.58
C TYR A 15 -9.21 -4.24 -2.86
N GLU A 16 -8.62 -3.04 -2.83
CA GLU A 16 -8.05 -2.46 -4.04
C GLU A 16 -7.13 -1.31 -3.68
N VAL A 17 -6.00 -1.21 -4.40
CA VAL A 17 -5.18 0.01 -4.37
C VAL A 17 -5.63 0.85 -5.56
N THR A 18 -6.22 2.01 -5.28
CA THR A 18 -6.85 2.82 -6.31
C THR A 18 -5.93 3.87 -6.90
N ARG A 19 -4.83 4.18 -6.20
CA ARG A 19 -3.90 5.19 -6.69
C ARG A 19 -2.54 4.97 -6.05
N THR A 20 -1.49 5.15 -6.85
CA THR A 20 -0.13 5.10 -6.37
C THR A 20 0.67 6.21 -7.04
N ARG A 21 1.44 6.95 -6.25
CA ARG A 21 2.32 7.99 -6.79
C ARG A 21 3.67 7.87 -6.12
N VAL A 22 4.73 7.96 -6.92
CA VAL A 22 6.10 7.83 -6.44
C VAL A 22 6.84 9.12 -6.77
N GLU A 23 7.58 9.65 -5.79
CA GLU A 23 8.44 10.81 -5.99
C GLU A 23 9.86 10.42 -5.65
N ASN A 24 10.77 10.80 -6.54
CA ASN A 24 12.19 10.48 -6.40
C ASN A 24 12.94 11.73 -5.94
N TYR A 25 13.64 11.60 -4.80
CA TYR A 25 14.35 12.73 -4.20
C TYR A 25 15.88 12.60 -4.34
N GLY A 26 16.34 11.59 -5.10
CA GLY A 26 17.78 11.39 -5.27
C GLY A 26 18.36 10.44 -4.25
N ASP A 27 18.15 10.69 -2.97
CA ASP A 27 18.63 9.80 -1.90
C ASP A 27 17.61 8.75 -1.50
N GLY A 28 16.42 8.79 -2.11
CA GLY A 28 15.39 7.82 -1.86
C GLY A 28 14.09 8.26 -2.48
N ILE A 29 13.07 7.44 -2.31
CA ILE A 29 11.75 7.69 -2.89
C ILE A 29 10.71 7.78 -1.80
N SER A 30 9.65 8.52 -2.11
CA SER A 30 8.46 8.64 -1.29
C SER A 30 7.30 8.03 -2.05
N ILE A 31 6.46 7.28 -1.36
CA ILE A 31 5.33 6.60 -2.01
C ILE A 31 4.05 7.09 -1.36
N TYR A 32 3.09 7.46 -2.19
CA TYR A 32 1.75 7.81 -1.77
C TYR A 32 0.78 6.81 -2.36
N MET A 33 -0.12 6.27 -1.53
CA MET A 33 -1.09 5.26 -1.97
C MET A 33 -2.46 5.56 -1.42
N GLU A 34 -3.46 5.25 -2.23
CA GLU A 34 -4.86 5.26 -1.80
C GLU A 34 -5.41 3.86 -1.98
N ALA A 35 -6.14 3.39 -0.98
CA ALA A 35 -6.63 2.01 -0.99
C ALA A 35 -8.03 1.94 -0.39
N ILE A 36 -8.74 0.89 -0.80
CA ILE A 36 -10.03 0.53 -0.22
C ILE A 36 -9.82 -0.75 0.57
N ILE A 37 -10.27 -0.75 1.81
CA ILE A 37 -10.03 -1.82 2.77
C ILE A 37 -11.31 -2.63 2.91
N ASN A 38 -11.20 -3.94 3.02
CA ASN A 38 -12.36 -4.80 3.21
C ASN A 38 -12.90 -4.65 4.62
N TYR A 39 -14.24 -4.59 4.72
CA TYR A 39 -14.93 -4.49 5.97
C TYR A 39 -14.61 -5.71 6.86
N GLY A 40 -14.60 -5.46 8.15
CA GLY A 40 -14.39 -6.54 9.11
C GLY A 40 -12.96 -6.64 9.61
N ASN A 41 -12.06 -5.83 9.08
CA ASN A 41 -10.67 -5.85 9.49
C ASN A 41 -10.37 -4.62 10.33
N ASN A 42 -9.34 -4.74 11.18
CA ASN A 42 -8.84 -3.57 11.89
C ASN A 42 -8.08 -2.71 10.89
N ILE A 43 -8.67 -1.55 10.56
CA ILE A 43 -8.15 -0.73 9.46
C ILE A 43 -6.73 -0.25 9.76
N ILE A 44 -6.46 0.13 11.00
CA ILE A 44 -5.12 0.62 11.35
C ILE A 44 -4.09 -0.47 11.17
N ASP A 45 -4.40 -1.69 11.59
CA ASP A 45 -3.47 -2.81 11.44
C ASP A 45 -3.25 -3.14 9.97
N VAL A 46 -4.32 -3.13 9.18
CA VAL A 46 -4.21 -3.40 7.74
C VAL A 46 -3.33 -2.35 7.07
N MET A 47 -3.54 -1.07 7.39
CA MET A 47 -2.74 -0.01 6.81
C MET A 47 -1.27 -0.12 7.19
N GLN A 48 -0.99 -0.46 8.45
CA GLN A 48 0.39 -0.66 8.87
C GLN A 48 1.04 -1.82 8.13
N GLU A 49 0.31 -2.91 7.99
CA GLU A 49 0.84 -4.07 7.29
C GLU A 49 1.12 -3.74 5.82
N LEU A 50 0.19 -3.04 5.16
CA LEU A 50 0.37 -2.69 3.76
C LEU A 50 1.55 -1.75 3.58
N LYS A 51 1.70 -0.76 4.46
CA LYS A 51 2.84 0.16 4.40
C LYS A 51 4.16 -0.59 4.57
N ASN A 52 4.22 -1.48 5.55
CA ASN A 52 5.45 -2.20 5.84
C ASN A 52 5.82 -3.15 4.70
N LYS A 53 4.85 -3.86 4.16
CA LYS A 53 5.11 -4.77 3.05
C LYS A 53 5.51 -4.01 1.79
N THR A 54 4.86 -2.88 1.52
CA THR A 54 5.20 -2.05 0.37
C THR A 54 6.65 -1.58 0.46
N LYS A 55 7.02 -1.05 1.63
CA LYS A 55 8.39 -0.56 1.81
C LYS A 55 9.41 -1.68 1.60
N LYS A 56 9.19 -2.82 2.24
CA LYS A 56 10.14 -3.93 2.17
C LYS A 56 10.29 -4.46 0.75
N GLU A 57 9.17 -4.66 0.05
CA GLU A 57 9.23 -5.23 -1.29
C GLU A 57 9.84 -4.28 -2.28
N ILE A 58 9.52 -3.00 -2.19
CA ILE A 58 10.10 -2.03 -3.12
C ILE A 58 11.59 -1.90 -2.88
N GLU A 59 12.02 -1.83 -1.63
CA GLU A 59 13.45 -1.77 -1.33
C GLU A 59 14.18 -3.02 -1.82
N LYS A 60 13.54 -4.17 -1.66
CA LYS A 60 14.14 -5.44 -2.09
C LYS A 60 14.27 -5.52 -3.60
N GLN A 61 13.25 -5.10 -4.33
CA GLN A 61 13.23 -5.28 -5.78
C GLN A 61 13.97 -4.18 -6.54
N THR A 62 14.08 -2.99 -5.96
CA THR A 62 14.67 -1.86 -6.67
C THR A 62 16.01 -1.42 -6.09
N ALA A 63 16.37 -1.89 -4.91
CA ALA A 63 17.56 -1.45 -4.16
C ALA A 63 17.52 0.03 -3.83
N MET A 64 16.36 0.68 -3.91
CA MET A 64 16.20 2.09 -3.58
C MET A 64 15.74 2.23 -2.14
N ASN A 65 16.16 3.28 -1.47
CA ASN A 65 15.64 3.61 -0.14
C ASN A 65 14.23 4.13 -0.27
N VAL A 66 13.32 3.60 0.55
CA VAL A 66 11.97 4.15 0.66
C VAL A 66 11.96 5.05 1.88
N LEU A 67 11.88 6.36 1.66
CA LEU A 67 11.96 7.34 2.73
C LEU A 67 10.67 7.37 3.54
N LYS A 68 9.54 7.24 2.87
CA LYS A 68 8.25 7.12 3.56
C LYS A 68 7.21 6.54 2.64
N VAL A 69 6.18 5.96 3.25
CA VAL A 69 4.99 5.50 2.55
C VAL A 69 3.79 6.16 3.23
N ASP A 70 3.10 7.00 2.48
CA ASP A 70 1.84 7.61 2.93
C ASP A 70 0.70 6.81 2.36
N LEU A 71 -0.20 6.38 3.21
CA LEU A 71 -1.32 5.55 2.80
C LEU A 71 -2.61 6.14 3.33
N VAL A 72 -3.57 6.33 2.42
CA VAL A 72 -4.88 6.85 2.77
C VAL A 72 -5.93 5.79 2.46
N ALA A 73 -6.75 5.46 3.45
CA ALA A 73 -7.88 4.57 3.25
C ALA A 73 -9.03 5.42 2.72
N LYS A 74 -9.37 5.22 1.46
CA LYS A 74 -10.38 6.04 0.78
C LYS A 74 -11.79 5.50 0.99
N GLY A 75 -11.91 4.25 1.42
CA GLY A 75 -13.22 3.68 1.63
C GLY A 75 -13.13 2.26 2.18
N ILE A 76 -14.30 1.74 2.52
CA ILE A 76 -14.44 0.41 3.05
C ILE A 76 -15.33 -0.37 2.09
N HIS A 77 -14.86 -1.50 1.64
CA HIS A 77 -15.65 -2.37 0.78
C HIS A 77 -16.42 -3.37 1.64
N MET A 78 -17.72 -3.44 1.45
CA MET A 78 -18.57 -4.38 2.15
C MET A 78 -19.08 -5.39 1.15
N GLU A 79 -18.92 -6.68 1.51
CA GLU A 79 -19.44 -7.73 0.67
C GLU A 79 -20.95 -7.75 0.76
N GLU A 80 -21.58 -7.96 -0.38
CA GLU A 80 -23.03 -8.15 -0.41
C GLU A 80 -23.33 -9.60 -0.62
N GLU A 81 -24.44 -10.03 -0.02
CA GLU A 81 -24.84 -11.42 -0.14
C GLU A 81 -25.93 -11.64 -1.15
#